data_0a34865cb2e631b5b2e15f4e8da7d321
#
_entry.id   0a34865cb2e631b5b2e15f4e8da7d321
#
_cell.length_a   1.000
_cell.length_b   1.000
_cell.length_c   1.000
_cell.angle_alpha   90.00
_cell.angle_beta   90.00
_cell.angle_gamma   90.00
#
_symmetry.space_group_name_H-M   'P 1'
#
loop_
_entity.id
_entity.type
_entity.pdbx_description
1 polymer ?
#
loop_
_entity_poly.entity_id
_entity_poly.type
_entity_poly.pdbx_seq_one_letter_code
_entity_poly.pdbx_strand_id
1 'polypeptide(L)'
;TYIVTTNVNGIQEIAVRGLPPIKTDILGRKWISWVDTEETNLQEMNVNGKFVFIGVTASGVMPQIATPVGLLEPHKIQAALSESILIQDSPYIPDYALGLELIIFVLSVSLIWLILIRLGITYGIVLGILTMALTGGVGAYLITRSLLIDVSWSLISQFIVGSVAFYIRFREQYKLRQQIKKQFEHYLD
;
A
#
# COMPACT_ATOMS: atom_id res chain seq x y z
N THR A 1 -23.96 14.40 19.80
CA THR A 1 -22.68 15.04 20.18
C THR A 1 -21.56 14.15 19.67
N TYR A 2 -20.61 14.71 18.97
CA TYR A 2 -19.39 14.04 18.52
C TYR A 2 -18.17 14.72 19.14
N ILE A 3 -17.09 13.99 19.30
CA ILE A 3 -15.80 14.49 19.78
C ILE A 3 -14.76 14.11 18.73
N VAL A 4 -13.98 15.09 18.28
CA VAL A 4 -12.86 14.90 17.39
C VAL A 4 -11.59 14.86 18.23
N THR A 5 -10.90 13.73 18.22
CA THR A 5 -9.60 13.57 18.89
C THR A 5 -8.50 13.97 17.89
N THR A 6 -7.71 14.97 18.26
CA THR A 6 -6.58 15.45 17.46
C THR A 6 -5.28 15.25 18.22
N ASN A 7 -4.19 15.02 17.47
CA ASN A 7 -2.83 15.08 17.99
C ASN A 7 -2.04 16.18 17.25
N VAL A 8 -0.73 16.26 17.53
CA VAL A 8 0.19 17.22 16.87
C VAL A 8 0.19 17.13 15.34
N ASN A 9 -0.18 15.97 14.78
CA ASN A 9 -0.14 15.73 13.33
C ASN A 9 -1.51 15.90 12.64
N GLY A 10 -2.60 16.05 13.38
CA GLY A 10 -3.94 16.23 12.83
C GLY A 10 -5.03 15.42 13.50
N ILE A 11 -6.07 15.04 12.76
CA ILE A 11 -7.21 14.27 13.27
C ILE A 11 -6.81 12.79 13.34
N GLN A 12 -7.11 12.12 14.46
CA GLN A 12 -6.88 10.68 14.64
C GLN A 12 -8.15 9.87 14.57
N GLU A 13 -9.16 10.33 15.30
CA GLU A 13 -10.42 9.62 15.35
C GLU A 13 -11.60 10.57 15.63
N ILE A 14 -12.77 10.13 15.22
CA ILE A 14 -14.02 10.82 15.50
C ILE A 14 -14.87 9.90 16.37
N ALA A 15 -15.06 10.28 17.62
CA ALA A 15 -15.91 9.56 18.56
C ALA A 15 -17.34 10.09 18.50
N VAL A 16 -18.30 9.21 18.25
CA VAL A 16 -19.73 9.50 18.25
C VAL A 16 -20.37 8.72 19.39
N ARG A 17 -21.23 9.38 20.17
CA ARG A 17 -21.89 8.72 21.30
C ARG A 17 -22.71 7.51 20.86
N GLY A 18 -22.40 6.35 21.39
CA GLY A 18 -23.10 5.09 21.09
C GLY A 18 -22.56 4.33 19.88
N LEU A 19 -21.51 4.84 19.22
CA LEU A 19 -20.81 4.15 18.14
C LEU A 19 -19.34 3.92 18.50
N PRO A 20 -18.70 2.91 17.92
CA PRO A 20 -17.27 2.74 18.05
C PRO A 20 -16.50 3.93 17.43
N PRO A 21 -15.31 4.27 17.93
CA PRO A 21 -14.54 5.40 17.42
C PRO A 21 -14.15 5.17 15.95
N ILE A 22 -14.40 6.18 15.12
CA ILE A 22 -14.12 6.15 13.68
C ILE A 22 -12.66 6.57 13.48
N LYS A 23 -11.79 5.64 13.10
CA LYS A 23 -10.40 5.93 12.74
C LYS A 23 -10.33 6.61 11.38
N THR A 24 -9.58 7.70 11.32
CA THR A 24 -9.35 8.49 10.11
C THR A 24 -7.85 8.67 9.87
N ASP A 25 -7.48 9.18 8.70
CA ASP A 25 -6.13 9.70 8.49
C ASP A 25 -5.97 11.11 9.12
N ILE A 26 -4.76 11.67 9.06
CA ILE A 26 -4.42 12.99 9.61
C ILE A 26 -5.29 14.14 9.05
N LEU A 27 -5.89 13.96 7.88
CA LEU A 27 -6.80 14.90 7.24
C LEU A 27 -8.28 14.63 7.55
N GLY A 28 -8.58 13.65 8.40
CA GLY A 28 -9.95 13.25 8.72
C GLY A 28 -10.64 12.43 7.64
N ARG A 29 -9.88 11.89 6.65
CA ARG A 29 -10.45 11.06 5.58
C ARG A 29 -10.63 9.63 6.05
N LYS A 30 -11.72 9.01 5.61
CA LYS A 30 -12.03 7.60 5.87
C LYS A 30 -12.00 6.83 4.56
N TRP A 31 -11.27 5.73 4.56
CA TRP A 31 -11.28 4.79 3.45
C TRP A 31 -12.50 3.87 3.55
N ILE A 32 -13.13 3.61 2.42
CA ILE A 32 -14.32 2.77 2.33
C ILE A 32 -13.89 1.35 1.95
N SER A 33 -14.31 0.37 2.74
CA SER A 33 -14.27 -1.03 2.36
C SER A 33 -15.50 -1.34 1.54
N TRP A 34 -15.32 -1.76 0.30
CA TRP A 34 -16.43 -2.09 -0.60
C TRP A 34 -16.89 -3.51 -0.29
N VAL A 35 -17.89 -3.61 0.57
CA VAL A 35 -18.60 -4.87 0.85
C VAL A 35 -19.89 -4.89 0.04
N ASP A 36 -20.31 -6.06 -0.41
CA ASP A 36 -21.55 -6.21 -1.16
C ASP A 36 -22.74 -5.87 -0.27
N THR A 37 -23.34 -4.71 -0.52
CA THR A 37 -24.63 -4.35 0.08
C THR A 37 -25.74 -5.14 -0.60
N GLU A 38 -26.56 -5.80 0.19
CA GLU A 38 -27.69 -6.56 -0.34
C GLU A 38 -28.79 -5.60 -0.82
N GLU A 39 -29.07 -5.62 -2.13
CA GLU A 39 -30.19 -4.89 -2.71
C GLU A 39 -31.46 -5.73 -2.58
N THR A 40 -32.51 -5.17 -1.97
CA THR A 40 -33.77 -5.89 -1.81
C THR A 40 -34.97 -5.01 -2.17
N ASN A 41 -36.06 -5.65 -2.55
CA ASN A 41 -37.33 -4.96 -2.84
C ASN A 41 -38.11 -4.70 -1.57
N LEU A 42 -38.81 -3.55 -1.52
CA LEU A 42 -39.62 -3.12 -0.37
C LEU A 42 -40.66 -4.16 0.14
N GLN A 43 -41.09 -5.08 -0.71
CA GLN A 43 -42.12 -6.08 -0.36
C GLN A 43 -41.62 -7.28 0.45
N GLU A 44 -40.30 -7.52 0.43
CA GLU A 44 -39.66 -8.67 1.08
C GLU A 44 -38.83 -8.27 2.31
N MET A 45 -38.85 -7.01 2.71
CA MET A 45 -37.92 -6.41 3.66
C MET A 45 -38.31 -6.69 5.13
N ASN A 46 -37.49 -7.48 5.81
CA ASN A 46 -37.44 -7.40 7.28
C ASN A 46 -36.40 -6.34 7.67
N VAL A 47 -36.86 -5.11 7.94
CA VAL A 47 -36.03 -3.94 8.31
C VAL A 47 -35.72 -3.84 9.81
N ASN A 48 -36.20 -4.79 10.59
CA ASN A 48 -36.06 -4.73 12.05
C ASN A 48 -34.58 -4.85 12.45
N GLY A 49 -34.05 -3.80 13.08
CA GLY A 49 -32.66 -3.74 13.52
C GLY A 49 -31.60 -3.52 12.39
N LYS A 50 -32.06 -3.18 11.18
CA LYS A 50 -31.16 -2.91 10.02
C LYS A 50 -31.10 -1.43 9.68
N PHE A 51 -29.96 -0.98 9.17
CA PHE A 51 -29.83 0.32 8.52
C PHE A 51 -30.30 0.21 7.08
N VAL A 52 -31.21 1.09 6.68
CA VAL A 52 -31.80 1.09 5.34
C VAL A 52 -31.44 2.38 4.64
N PHE A 53 -30.82 2.26 3.47
CA PHE A 53 -30.51 3.40 2.60
C PHE A 53 -31.47 3.41 1.42
N ILE A 54 -32.23 4.48 1.29
CA ILE A 54 -33.19 4.66 0.19
C ILE A 54 -32.62 5.68 -0.77
N GLY A 55 -32.54 5.31 -2.03
CA GLY A 55 -32.05 6.19 -3.08
C GLY A 55 -32.83 6.05 -4.38
N VAL A 56 -32.64 7.02 -5.28
CA VAL A 56 -33.24 7.04 -6.60
C VAL A 56 -32.23 6.49 -7.59
N THR A 57 -32.62 5.47 -8.37
CA THR A 57 -31.78 4.81 -9.39
C THR A 57 -32.17 5.22 -10.81
N ALA A 58 -33.17 6.11 -10.98
CA ALA A 58 -33.61 6.54 -12.30
C ALA A 58 -32.53 7.32 -13.05
N SER A 59 -32.23 6.90 -14.27
CA SER A 59 -31.23 7.54 -15.13
C SER A 59 -31.56 9.02 -15.32
N GLY A 60 -30.56 9.89 -15.12
CA GLY A 60 -30.68 11.33 -15.29
C GLY A 60 -31.19 12.11 -14.05
N VAL A 61 -31.61 11.45 -12.97
CA VAL A 61 -32.06 12.11 -11.75
C VAL A 61 -30.89 12.41 -10.80
N MET A 62 -29.95 11.47 -10.67
CA MET A 62 -28.73 11.68 -9.90
C MET A 62 -27.48 11.30 -10.71
N PRO A 63 -26.39 12.10 -10.62
CA PRO A 63 -25.14 11.74 -11.28
C PRO A 63 -24.54 10.50 -10.59
N GLN A 64 -24.11 9.53 -11.39
CA GLN A 64 -23.31 8.42 -10.91
C GLN A 64 -21.89 8.91 -10.60
N ILE A 65 -21.29 8.36 -9.54
CA ILE A 65 -19.93 8.69 -9.10
C ILE A 65 -19.02 7.55 -9.51
N ALA A 66 -17.88 7.90 -10.13
CA ALA A 66 -16.85 6.95 -10.48
C ALA A 66 -16.16 6.44 -9.20
N THR A 67 -16.16 5.13 -9.00
CA THR A 67 -15.52 4.45 -7.88
C THR A 67 -14.60 3.35 -8.39
N PRO A 68 -13.69 2.80 -7.57
CA PRO A 68 -12.84 1.68 -7.97
C PRO A 68 -13.59 0.42 -8.40
N VAL A 69 -14.83 0.25 -7.94
CA VAL A 69 -15.70 -0.90 -8.29
C VAL A 69 -16.68 -0.59 -9.42
N GLY A 70 -16.63 0.62 -10.00
CA GLY A 70 -17.49 1.05 -11.12
C GLY A 70 -18.23 2.35 -10.84
N LEU A 71 -19.23 2.64 -11.69
CA LEU A 71 -20.11 3.79 -11.51
C LEU A 71 -21.21 3.42 -10.51
N LEU A 72 -21.26 4.13 -9.39
CA LEU A 72 -22.26 3.90 -8.34
C LEU A 72 -23.09 5.14 -8.04
N GLU A 73 -24.32 4.91 -7.63
CA GLU A 73 -25.20 5.95 -7.15
C GLU A 73 -24.76 6.42 -5.75
N PRO A 74 -24.98 7.72 -5.40
CA PRO A 74 -24.53 8.29 -4.12
C PRO A 74 -25.01 7.54 -2.88
N HIS A 75 -26.23 6.99 -2.88
CA HIS A 75 -26.76 6.26 -1.74
C HIS A 75 -26.03 4.93 -1.48
N LYS A 76 -25.55 4.25 -2.53
CA LYS A 76 -24.72 3.04 -2.38
C LYS A 76 -23.35 3.37 -1.74
N ILE A 77 -22.77 4.51 -2.09
CA ILE A 77 -21.52 4.98 -1.48
C ILE A 77 -21.74 5.28 0.00
N GLN A 78 -22.86 5.92 0.35
CA GLN A 78 -23.21 6.20 1.75
C GLN A 78 -23.47 4.91 2.54
N ALA A 79 -24.11 3.91 1.94
CA ALA A 79 -24.30 2.60 2.54
C ALA A 79 -22.95 1.92 2.83
N ALA A 80 -22.05 1.85 1.83
CA ALA A 80 -20.73 1.27 1.97
C ALA A 80 -19.88 2.01 3.03
N LEU A 81 -19.96 3.34 3.10
CA LEU A 81 -19.28 4.13 4.13
C LEU A 81 -19.82 3.78 5.53
N SER A 82 -21.14 3.71 5.69
CA SER A 82 -21.77 3.40 6.98
C SER A 82 -21.41 1.98 7.43
N GLU A 83 -21.41 1.03 6.53
CA GLU A 83 -20.97 -0.34 6.79
C GLU A 83 -19.51 -0.40 7.22
N SER A 84 -18.60 0.28 6.48
CA SER A 84 -17.19 0.38 6.84
C SER A 84 -16.95 0.98 8.23
N ILE A 85 -17.81 1.89 8.66
CA ILE A 85 -17.75 2.47 10.01
C ILE A 85 -18.22 1.45 11.07
N LEU A 86 -19.28 0.71 10.80
CA LEU A 86 -19.88 -0.24 11.75
C LEU A 86 -19.00 -1.48 11.93
N ILE A 87 -18.49 -2.04 10.83
CA ILE A 87 -17.64 -3.24 10.84
C ILE A 87 -16.22 -2.91 11.31
N GLN A 88 -15.79 -1.65 11.21
CA GLN A 88 -14.42 -1.18 11.49
C GLN A 88 -13.33 -1.87 10.66
N ASP A 89 -13.70 -2.57 9.62
CA ASP A 89 -12.79 -3.28 8.71
C ASP A 89 -12.45 -2.43 7.48
N SER A 90 -11.90 -1.26 7.72
CA SER A 90 -11.43 -0.42 6.62
C SER A 90 -9.99 0.00 6.85
N PRO A 91 -9.17 -0.02 5.79
CA PRO A 91 -7.79 0.37 5.90
C PRO A 91 -7.67 1.84 6.32
N TYR A 92 -6.65 2.16 7.11
CA TYR A 92 -6.34 3.53 7.54
C TYR A 92 -4.84 3.78 7.51
N ILE A 93 -4.45 5.03 7.38
CA ILE A 93 -3.05 5.46 7.44
C ILE A 93 -2.75 5.87 8.87
N PRO A 94 -1.91 5.13 9.62
CA PRO A 94 -1.54 5.51 10.98
C PRO A 94 -0.61 6.73 11.00
N ASP A 95 -0.57 7.47 12.10
CA ASP A 95 0.26 8.67 12.26
C ASP A 95 1.76 8.40 12.11
N TYR A 96 2.18 7.20 12.47
CA TYR A 96 3.57 6.74 12.35
C TYR A 96 3.91 6.17 10.96
N ALA A 97 2.98 6.20 10.00
CA ALA A 97 3.17 5.61 8.66
C ALA A 97 4.44 6.13 7.99
N LEU A 98 4.64 7.45 7.95
CA LEU A 98 5.83 8.08 7.37
C LEU A 98 7.14 7.56 8.00
N GLY A 99 7.17 7.43 9.33
CA GLY A 99 8.34 6.92 10.04
C GLY A 99 8.63 5.46 9.68
N LEU A 100 7.60 4.63 9.59
CA LEU A 100 7.72 3.22 9.22
C LEU A 100 8.16 3.07 7.76
N GLU A 101 7.59 3.86 6.84
CA GLU A 101 7.98 3.90 5.43
C GLU A 101 9.46 4.27 5.25
N LEU A 102 9.95 5.29 5.98
CA LEU A 102 11.35 5.67 5.97
C LEU A 102 12.27 4.55 6.50
N ILE A 103 11.87 3.87 7.56
CA ILE A 103 12.64 2.75 8.11
C ILE A 103 12.71 1.60 7.10
N ILE A 104 11.58 1.20 6.50
CA ILE A 104 11.52 0.16 5.47
C ILE A 104 12.40 0.55 4.28
N PHE A 105 12.31 1.80 3.82
CA PHE A 105 13.10 2.33 2.72
C PHE A 105 14.61 2.23 3.02
N VAL A 106 15.08 2.80 4.13
CA VAL A 106 16.51 2.83 4.48
C VAL A 106 17.06 1.41 4.65
N LEU A 107 16.34 0.55 5.38
CA LEU A 107 16.78 -0.82 5.64
C LEU A 107 16.83 -1.65 4.35
N SER A 108 15.80 -1.59 3.52
CA SER A 108 15.71 -2.40 2.31
C SER A 108 16.72 -1.97 1.24
N VAL A 109 16.89 -0.67 1.04
CA VAL A 109 17.88 -0.12 0.09
C VAL A 109 19.31 -0.41 0.54
N SER A 110 19.60 -0.21 1.84
CA SER A 110 20.90 -0.52 2.42
C SER A 110 21.24 -2.02 2.32
N LEU A 111 20.25 -2.87 2.53
CA LEU A 111 20.41 -4.32 2.43
C LEU A 111 20.75 -4.73 0.98
N ILE A 112 20.04 -4.22 -0.01
CA ILE A 112 20.33 -4.50 -1.43
C ILE A 112 21.75 -4.02 -1.79
N TRP A 113 22.12 -2.83 -1.38
CA TRP A 113 23.45 -2.30 -1.60
C TRP A 113 24.55 -3.19 -1.02
N LEU A 114 24.39 -3.63 0.25
CA LEU A 114 25.33 -4.54 0.92
C LEU A 114 25.42 -5.91 0.22
N ILE A 115 24.30 -6.49 -0.18
CA ILE A 115 24.23 -7.77 -0.89
C ILE A 115 25.02 -7.69 -2.19
N LEU A 116 24.79 -6.67 -2.99
CA LEU A 116 25.42 -6.51 -4.29
C LEU A 116 26.92 -6.20 -4.20
N ILE A 117 27.37 -5.49 -3.16
CA ILE A 117 28.80 -5.21 -2.96
C ILE A 117 29.55 -6.44 -2.42
N ARG A 118 28.96 -7.18 -1.50
CA ARG A 118 29.68 -8.28 -0.80
C ARG A 118 29.60 -9.61 -1.53
N LEU A 119 28.54 -9.88 -2.24
CA LEU A 119 28.29 -11.17 -2.90
C LEU A 119 28.58 -11.08 -4.40
N GLY A 120 28.83 -12.25 -5.01
CA GLY A 120 28.98 -12.37 -6.45
C GLY A 120 27.71 -11.97 -7.20
N ILE A 121 27.83 -11.62 -8.49
CA ILE A 121 26.71 -11.12 -9.31
C ILE A 121 25.50 -12.05 -9.27
N THR A 122 25.72 -13.36 -9.41
CA THR A 122 24.61 -14.36 -9.44
C THR A 122 23.83 -14.38 -8.14
N TYR A 123 24.55 -14.49 -7.01
CA TYR A 123 23.90 -14.46 -5.69
C TYR A 123 23.29 -13.10 -5.37
N GLY A 124 23.93 -12.02 -5.83
CA GLY A 124 23.42 -10.66 -5.68
C GLY A 124 22.07 -10.44 -6.36
N ILE A 125 21.89 -10.98 -7.58
CA ILE A 125 20.60 -10.89 -8.30
C ILE A 125 19.52 -11.69 -7.56
N VAL A 126 19.80 -12.94 -7.21
CA VAL A 126 18.81 -13.81 -6.54
C VAL A 126 18.35 -13.22 -5.21
N LEU A 127 19.31 -12.79 -4.37
CA LEU A 127 18.99 -12.17 -3.09
C LEU A 127 18.36 -10.78 -3.23
N GLY A 128 18.72 -10.03 -4.27
CA GLY A 128 18.08 -8.75 -4.59
C GLY A 128 16.59 -8.93 -4.92
N ILE A 129 16.27 -9.89 -5.79
CA ILE A 129 14.87 -10.23 -6.11
C ILE A 129 14.13 -10.70 -4.84
N LEU A 130 14.78 -11.53 -4.01
CA LEU A 130 14.19 -12.00 -2.75
C LEU A 130 13.91 -10.84 -1.79
N THR A 131 14.80 -9.87 -1.69
CA THR A 131 14.61 -8.66 -0.87
C THR A 131 13.43 -7.83 -1.37
N MET A 132 13.30 -7.65 -2.69
CA MET A 132 12.15 -6.96 -3.27
C MET A 132 10.84 -7.70 -3.01
N ALA A 133 10.83 -9.03 -3.17
CA ALA A 133 9.67 -9.87 -2.87
C ALA A 133 9.29 -9.79 -1.38
N LEU A 134 10.28 -9.76 -0.48
CA LEU A 134 10.05 -9.59 0.97
C LEU A 134 9.43 -8.22 1.27
N THR A 135 9.96 -7.14 0.68
CA THR A 135 9.42 -5.79 0.88
C THR A 135 7.98 -5.67 0.38
N GLY A 136 7.69 -6.22 -0.80
CA GLY A 136 6.32 -6.28 -1.34
C GLY A 136 5.40 -7.14 -0.47
N GLY A 137 5.90 -8.29 0.01
CA GLY A 137 5.18 -9.18 0.92
C GLY A 137 4.83 -8.52 2.26
N VAL A 138 5.75 -7.73 2.83
CA VAL A 138 5.49 -6.93 4.04
C VAL A 138 4.39 -5.91 3.77
N GLY A 139 4.45 -5.19 2.64
CA GLY A 139 3.39 -4.26 2.26
C GLY A 139 2.03 -4.95 2.13
N ALA A 140 1.96 -6.07 1.42
CA ALA A 140 0.74 -6.86 1.28
C ALA A 140 0.21 -7.34 2.64
N TYR A 141 1.07 -7.83 3.52
CA TYR A 141 0.70 -8.23 4.88
C TYR A 141 0.14 -7.07 5.71
N LEU A 142 0.72 -5.88 5.63
CA LEU A 142 0.22 -4.71 6.34
C LEU A 142 -1.19 -4.31 5.86
N ILE A 143 -1.48 -4.43 4.56
CA ILE A 143 -2.82 -4.21 4.01
C ILE A 143 -3.83 -5.20 4.61
N THR A 144 -3.46 -6.49 4.78
CA THR A 144 -4.37 -7.47 5.44
C THR A 144 -4.63 -7.15 6.91
N ARG A 145 -3.83 -6.28 7.52
CA ARG A 145 -4.03 -5.74 8.87
C ARG A 145 -4.73 -4.39 8.88
N SER A 146 -5.36 -4.03 7.77
CA SER A 146 -6.03 -2.74 7.58
C SER A 146 -5.10 -1.52 7.76
N LEU A 147 -3.78 -1.71 7.58
CA LEU A 147 -2.78 -0.66 7.64
C LEU A 147 -2.33 -0.29 6.22
N LEU A 148 -2.57 0.95 5.82
CA LEU A 148 -2.07 1.50 4.55
C LEU A 148 -0.69 2.13 4.78
N ILE A 149 0.34 1.38 4.40
CA ILE A 149 1.74 1.82 4.41
C ILE A 149 2.25 1.74 2.97
N ASP A 150 2.78 2.84 2.48
CA ASP A 150 3.27 2.91 1.09
C ASP A 150 4.70 2.36 0.98
N VAL A 151 4.82 1.15 0.45
CA VAL A 151 6.12 0.52 0.15
C VAL A 151 6.58 0.74 -1.29
N SER A 152 5.82 1.45 -2.12
CA SER A 152 6.10 1.64 -3.54
C SER A 152 7.42 2.36 -3.77
N TRP A 153 7.70 3.41 -3.01
CA TRP A 153 8.97 4.14 -3.07
C TRP A 153 10.17 3.27 -2.72
N SER A 154 10.01 2.39 -1.73
CA SER A 154 11.04 1.44 -1.36
C SER A 154 11.35 0.47 -2.50
N LEU A 155 10.33 -0.08 -3.17
CA LEU A 155 10.48 -0.99 -4.29
C LEU A 155 11.14 -0.32 -5.50
N ILE A 156 10.70 0.89 -5.88
CA ILE A 156 11.29 1.66 -6.98
C ILE A 156 12.77 1.94 -6.70
N SER A 157 13.08 2.39 -5.50
CA SER A 157 14.46 2.71 -5.11
C SER A 157 15.35 1.48 -5.07
N GLN A 158 14.85 0.35 -4.58
CA GLN A 158 15.56 -0.93 -4.62
C GLN A 158 15.88 -1.35 -6.05
N PHE A 159 14.95 -1.18 -6.97
CA PHE A 159 15.16 -1.49 -8.38
C PHE A 159 16.25 -0.59 -9.00
N ILE A 160 16.19 0.72 -8.73
CA ILE A 160 17.19 1.68 -9.24
C ILE A 160 18.58 1.38 -8.67
N VAL A 161 18.68 1.26 -7.34
CA VAL A 161 19.95 0.99 -6.66
C VAL A 161 20.50 -0.37 -7.07
N GLY A 162 19.65 -1.39 -7.19
CA GLY A 162 20.01 -2.71 -7.67
C GLY A 162 20.57 -2.68 -9.08
N SER A 163 19.94 -1.95 -9.99
CA SER A 163 20.38 -1.79 -11.38
C SER A 163 21.73 -1.08 -11.48
N VAL A 164 21.92 0.00 -10.73
CA VAL A 164 23.18 0.74 -10.68
C VAL A 164 24.33 -0.11 -10.12
N ALA A 165 24.09 -0.78 -8.99
CA ALA A 165 25.09 -1.62 -8.37
C ALA A 165 25.44 -2.84 -9.24
N PHE A 166 24.45 -3.45 -9.91
CA PHE A 166 24.70 -4.49 -10.91
C PHE A 166 25.58 -3.99 -12.06
N TYR A 167 25.28 -2.82 -12.62
CA TYR A 167 26.08 -2.22 -13.70
C TYR A 167 27.53 -1.98 -13.28
N ILE A 168 27.75 -1.43 -12.08
CA ILE A 168 29.10 -1.18 -11.54
C ILE A 168 29.87 -2.51 -11.43
N ARG A 169 29.27 -3.53 -10.83
CA ARG A 169 29.89 -4.85 -10.66
C ARG A 169 30.18 -5.56 -11.99
N PHE A 170 29.23 -5.49 -12.92
CA PHE A 170 29.43 -6.04 -14.26
C PHE A 170 30.62 -5.38 -14.97
N ARG A 171 30.72 -4.05 -14.89
CA ARG A 171 31.83 -3.30 -15.46
C ARG A 171 33.18 -3.67 -14.82
N GLU A 172 33.24 -3.84 -13.52
CA GLU A 172 34.44 -4.29 -12.80
C GLU A 172 34.88 -5.69 -13.24
N GLN A 173 33.96 -6.63 -13.31
CA GLN A 173 34.29 -8.00 -13.78
C GLN A 173 34.75 -8.02 -15.24
N TYR A 174 34.13 -7.21 -16.08
CA TYR A 174 34.54 -7.11 -17.48
C TYR A 174 35.98 -6.55 -17.64
N LYS A 175 36.31 -5.53 -16.86
CA LYS A 175 37.66 -4.98 -16.83
C LYS A 175 38.71 -6.00 -16.35
N LEU A 176 38.41 -6.71 -15.28
CA LEU A 176 39.27 -7.78 -14.75
C LEU A 176 39.55 -8.86 -15.79
N ARG A 177 38.48 -9.35 -16.48
CA ARG A 177 38.64 -10.33 -17.55
C ARG A 177 39.53 -9.83 -18.70
N GLN A 178 39.40 -8.57 -19.10
CA GLN A 178 40.25 -7.97 -20.14
C GLN A 178 41.70 -7.86 -19.69
N GLN A 179 41.94 -7.50 -18.43
CA GLN A 179 43.31 -7.42 -17.90
C GLN A 179 43.99 -8.80 -17.88
N ILE A 180 43.29 -9.81 -17.44
CA ILE A 180 43.77 -11.19 -17.42
C ILE A 180 44.09 -11.64 -18.86
N LYS A 181 43.20 -11.39 -19.83
CA LYS A 181 43.41 -11.75 -21.22
C LYS A 181 44.68 -11.09 -21.80
N LYS A 182 44.88 -9.78 -21.56
CA LYS A 182 46.08 -9.05 -22.01
C LYS A 182 47.37 -9.59 -21.37
N GLN A 183 47.32 -10.01 -20.11
CA GLN A 183 48.48 -10.61 -19.46
C GLN A 183 48.85 -11.97 -20.07
N PHE A 184 47.86 -12.79 -20.40
CA PHE A 184 48.10 -14.07 -21.07
C PHE A 184 48.61 -13.92 -22.51
N GLU A 185 48.12 -12.96 -23.26
CA GLU A 185 48.62 -12.66 -24.62
C GLU A 185 50.11 -12.26 -24.60
N HIS A 186 50.55 -11.55 -23.56
CA HIS A 186 51.97 -11.12 -23.44
C HIS A 186 52.90 -12.26 -22.96
N TYR A 187 52.38 -13.38 -22.45
CA TYR A 187 53.18 -14.55 -22.08
C TYR A 187 53.31 -15.60 -23.20
N LEU A 188 52.55 -15.46 -24.28
CA LEU A 188 52.50 -16.37 -25.40
C LEU A 188 53.29 -15.87 -26.64
N ASP A 189 53.76 -14.64 -26.64
CA ASP A 189 54.75 -14.08 -27.56
C ASP A 189 56.16 -14.13 -26.92
#